data_9a1962e2324e594b53c0e491faffacfe
#
_entry.id   9a1962e2324e594b53c0e491faffacfe
#
_cell.length_a   1.000
_cell.length_b   1.000
_cell.length_c   1.000
_cell.angle_alpha   90.00
_cell.angle_beta   90.00
_cell.angle_gamma   90.00
#
_symmetry.space_group_name_H-M   'P 1'
#
loop_
_entity.id
_entity.type
_entity.pdbx_description
1 polymer ?
#
loop_
_entity_poly.entity_id
_entity_poly.type
_entity_poly.pdbx_seq_one_letter_code
_entity_poly.pdbx_strand_id
1 'polypeptide(L)'
;MNQPLAYVHPGAKIAKNVVIEPFTTIHNNVTIGEGTWIGSNVTIMEGARIGKNCNIFPGAVISAMPQDLKYQGEETTVHIGNNTTIRECATINKGTADRMKTVIGNNCLIMAYCHVAHDCLVGDGCIFSNDSTLAGHVTIGENVVLAGMVAVHQFVSIGNHAFVTGGSLVRKDVPPYVKAAREPLSYVGINSIGLRRRGFTAEKIREVQNIYRILYQKNYNNSQAASIIEAEMEATPERDEILQFIRDSQRGIMKGYFSSN
;
A
#
# COMPACT_ATOMS: atom_id res chain seq x y z
N MET A 1 25.24 -3.07 16.27
CA MET A 1 26.47 -3.84 16.00
C MET A 1 26.11 -4.98 15.08
N ASN A 2 26.94 -5.24 14.06
CA ASN A 2 26.74 -6.41 13.21
C ASN A 2 27.16 -7.67 13.95
N GLN A 3 26.36 -8.71 13.89
CA GLN A 3 26.74 -10.01 14.44
C GLN A 3 27.84 -10.65 13.55
N PRO A 4 28.78 -11.39 14.12
CA PRO A 4 29.86 -12.01 13.34
C PRO A 4 29.41 -12.95 12.23
N LEU A 5 28.20 -13.50 12.34
CA LEU A 5 27.61 -14.41 11.36
C LEU A 5 26.71 -13.70 10.33
N ALA A 6 26.61 -12.36 10.33
CA ALA A 6 25.91 -11.59 9.32
C ALA A 6 26.90 -11.17 8.22
N TYR A 7 26.47 -11.27 6.96
CA TYR A 7 27.26 -10.74 5.84
C TYR A 7 26.74 -9.36 5.45
N VAL A 8 27.59 -8.35 5.53
CA VAL A 8 27.32 -6.99 5.09
C VAL A 8 28.36 -6.58 4.06
N HIS A 9 27.89 -6.31 2.83
CA HIS A 9 28.80 -5.88 1.75
C HIS A 9 29.48 -4.55 2.11
N PRO A 10 30.78 -4.37 1.86
CA PRO A 10 31.50 -3.14 2.20
C PRO A 10 30.93 -1.85 1.58
N GLY A 11 30.23 -1.95 0.45
CA GLY A 11 29.56 -0.82 -0.20
C GLY A 11 28.19 -0.48 0.36
N ALA A 12 27.69 -1.20 1.36
CA ALA A 12 26.44 -0.86 2.05
C ALA A 12 26.66 0.31 3.03
N LYS A 13 25.72 1.24 3.07
CA LYS A 13 25.73 2.40 3.96
C LYS A 13 24.81 2.15 5.15
N ILE A 14 25.37 1.74 6.27
CA ILE A 14 24.66 1.41 7.49
C ILE A 14 24.81 2.58 8.49
N ALA A 15 23.69 3.17 8.91
CA ALA A 15 23.69 4.27 9.87
C ALA A 15 24.03 3.78 11.31
N LYS A 16 24.13 4.74 12.26
CA LYS A 16 24.37 4.43 13.67
C LYS A 16 23.17 3.68 14.28
N ASN A 17 23.48 2.89 15.32
CA ASN A 17 22.48 2.15 16.10
C ASN A 17 21.60 1.19 15.28
N VAL A 18 22.01 0.82 14.09
CA VAL A 18 21.41 -0.30 13.34
C VAL A 18 21.84 -1.62 13.98
N VAL A 19 20.87 -2.48 14.24
CA VAL A 19 21.09 -3.84 14.74
C VAL A 19 20.87 -4.80 13.58
N ILE A 20 21.84 -5.68 13.33
CA ILE A 20 21.76 -6.71 12.29
C ILE A 20 22.00 -8.06 12.96
N GLU A 21 20.99 -8.90 12.94
CA GLU A 21 21.00 -10.23 13.56
C GLU A 21 21.75 -11.27 12.70
N PRO A 22 22.12 -12.44 13.27
CA PRO A 22 22.86 -13.48 12.56
C PRO A 22 22.18 -13.97 11.29
N PHE A 23 23.00 -14.45 10.33
CA PHE A 23 22.57 -15.05 9.06
C PHE A 23 21.84 -14.09 8.11
N THR A 24 21.89 -12.79 8.38
CA THR A 24 21.37 -11.75 7.48
C THR A 24 22.39 -11.44 6.41
N THR A 25 21.92 -11.24 5.18
CA THR A 25 22.73 -10.84 4.03
C THR A 25 22.33 -9.48 3.53
N ILE A 26 23.27 -8.52 3.48
CA ILE A 26 23.09 -7.17 2.95
C ILE A 26 24.03 -6.96 1.77
N HIS A 27 23.44 -6.72 0.58
CA HIS A 27 24.18 -6.56 -0.67
C HIS A 27 24.80 -5.17 -0.82
N ASN A 28 25.48 -4.97 -1.94
CA ASN A 28 26.01 -3.68 -2.35
C ASN A 28 24.88 -2.64 -2.57
N ASN A 29 25.22 -1.37 -2.61
CA ASN A 29 24.30 -0.27 -2.91
C ASN A 29 22.98 -0.29 -2.07
N VAL A 30 23.09 -0.68 -0.79
CA VAL A 30 22.02 -0.64 0.21
C VAL A 30 22.26 0.53 1.16
N THR A 31 21.18 1.21 1.57
CA THR A 31 21.23 2.23 2.62
C THR A 31 20.21 1.90 3.71
N ILE A 32 20.64 1.90 4.98
CA ILE A 32 19.80 1.62 6.15
C ILE A 32 19.90 2.77 7.14
N GLY A 33 18.75 3.37 7.48
CA GLY A 33 18.62 4.49 8.40
C GLY A 33 18.83 4.09 9.87
N GLU A 34 19.09 5.12 10.67
CA GLU A 34 19.41 5.01 12.10
C GLU A 34 18.32 4.30 12.90
N GLY A 35 18.71 3.49 13.89
CA GLY A 35 17.79 2.81 14.82
C GLY A 35 17.03 1.63 14.22
N THR A 36 17.26 1.28 12.98
CA THR A 36 16.60 0.14 12.32
C THR A 36 17.13 -1.19 12.84
N TRP A 37 16.21 -2.13 13.09
CA TRP A 37 16.50 -3.51 13.46
C TRP A 37 16.23 -4.45 12.29
N ILE A 38 17.21 -5.30 11.98
CA ILE A 38 17.16 -6.32 10.94
C ILE A 38 17.29 -7.69 11.60
N GLY A 39 16.22 -8.47 11.57
CA GLY A 39 16.15 -9.81 12.16
C GLY A 39 17.02 -10.84 11.44
N SER A 40 17.13 -12.02 12.02
CA SER A 40 17.92 -13.11 11.45
C SER A 40 17.36 -13.61 10.11
N ASN A 41 18.25 -14.12 9.23
CA ASN A 41 17.86 -14.67 7.93
C ASN A 41 17.11 -13.68 7.02
N VAL A 42 17.34 -12.39 7.15
CA VAL A 42 16.83 -11.37 6.23
C VAL A 42 17.79 -11.21 5.05
N THR A 43 17.25 -11.05 3.86
CA THR A 43 18.03 -10.72 2.67
C THR A 43 17.67 -9.33 2.16
N ILE A 44 18.64 -8.41 2.14
CA ILE A 44 18.47 -7.06 1.60
C ILE A 44 19.35 -6.93 0.35
N MET A 45 18.71 -6.90 -0.80
CA MET A 45 19.36 -6.87 -2.10
C MET A 45 19.65 -5.45 -2.57
N GLU A 46 20.41 -5.32 -3.65
CA GLU A 46 20.84 -4.05 -4.21
C GLU A 46 19.65 -3.10 -4.51
N GLY A 47 19.87 -1.81 -4.27
CA GLY A 47 18.87 -0.78 -4.51
C GLY A 47 17.93 -0.51 -3.33
N ALA A 48 18.05 -1.22 -2.22
CA ALA A 48 17.24 -0.94 -1.03
C ALA A 48 17.65 0.37 -0.34
N ARG A 49 16.65 1.17 0.01
CA ARG A 49 16.73 2.44 0.76
C ARG A 49 15.75 2.33 1.93
N ILE A 50 16.23 1.92 3.09
CA ILE A 50 15.42 1.68 4.29
C ILE A 50 15.58 2.89 5.22
N GLY A 51 14.45 3.44 5.67
CA GLY A 51 14.38 4.58 6.56
C GLY A 51 14.85 4.29 7.98
N LYS A 52 14.55 5.21 8.90
CA LYS A 52 14.91 5.13 10.31
C LYS A 52 13.88 4.33 11.12
N ASN A 53 14.34 3.71 12.20
CA ASN A 53 13.51 3.02 13.19
C ASN A 53 12.58 1.96 12.57
N CYS A 54 13.01 1.33 11.49
CA CYS A 54 12.27 0.23 10.88
C CYS A 54 12.54 -1.09 11.58
N ASN A 55 11.61 -2.03 11.46
CA ASN A 55 11.78 -3.39 11.97
C ASN A 55 11.56 -4.36 10.81
N ILE A 56 12.61 -5.09 10.41
CA ILE A 56 12.56 -6.09 9.34
C ILE A 56 12.72 -7.47 9.95
N PHE A 57 11.70 -8.27 9.87
CA PHE A 57 11.60 -9.57 10.55
C PHE A 57 12.18 -10.72 9.73
N PRO A 58 12.46 -11.87 10.39
CA PRO A 58 13.14 -12.99 9.77
C PRO A 58 12.52 -13.49 8.47
N GLY A 59 13.37 -13.85 7.52
CA GLY A 59 12.95 -14.39 6.23
C GLY A 59 12.45 -13.36 5.23
N ALA A 60 12.33 -12.08 5.60
CA ALA A 60 11.95 -11.04 4.66
C ALA A 60 13.03 -10.85 3.57
N VAL A 61 12.56 -10.60 2.33
CA VAL A 61 13.44 -10.33 1.17
C VAL A 61 13.10 -8.96 0.59
N ILE A 62 14.04 -8.03 0.71
CA ILE A 62 13.86 -6.64 0.30
C ILE A 62 14.66 -6.34 -0.95
N SER A 63 14.05 -5.67 -1.92
CA SER A 63 14.66 -5.24 -3.19
C SER A 63 15.05 -6.41 -4.11
N ALA A 64 14.29 -7.52 -4.05
CA ALA A 64 14.46 -8.62 -4.99
C ALA A 64 14.19 -8.13 -6.43
N MET A 65 14.80 -8.84 -7.37
CA MET A 65 14.58 -8.62 -8.80
C MET A 65 13.08 -8.70 -9.14
N PRO A 66 12.55 -7.79 -9.99
CA PRO A 66 11.17 -7.85 -10.44
C PRO A 66 10.81 -9.19 -11.06
N GLN A 67 9.62 -9.70 -10.75
CA GLN A 67 9.05 -10.87 -11.39
C GLN A 67 8.32 -10.46 -12.68
N ASP A 68 9.01 -9.70 -13.53
CA ASP A 68 8.51 -9.22 -14.82
C ASP A 68 9.45 -9.67 -15.93
N LEU A 69 8.89 -10.37 -16.94
CA LEU A 69 9.65 -10.86 -18.08
C LEU A 69 10.29 -9.74 -18.93
N LYS A 70 9.83 -8.50 -18.78
CA LYS A 70 10.38 -7.33 -19.47
C LYS A 70 11.60 -6.71 -18.76
N TYR A 71 11.85 -7.09 -17.52
CA TYR A 71 12.98 -6.57 -16.77
C TYR A 71 14.30 -7.01 -17.39
N GLN A 72 15.18 -6.04 -17.69
CA GLN A 72 16.45 -6.26 -18.39
C GLN A 72 17.70 -6.00 -17.50
N GLY A 73 17.49 -5.83 -16.20
CA GLY A 73 18.61 -5.57 -15.25
C GLY A 73 18.82 -4.10 -14.93
N GLU A 74 17.81 -3.26 -15.12
CA GLU A 74 17.88 -1.82 -14.84
C GLU A 74 18.23 -1.55 -13.38
N GLU A 75 19.02 -0.51 -13.14
CA GLU A 75 19.37 -0.06 -11.79
C GLU A 75 18.19 0.67 -11.14
N THR A 76 17.34 -0.11 -10.49
CA THR A 76 16.12 0.38 -9.84
C THR A 76 16.17 0.17 -8.33
N THR A 77 15.23 0.76 -7.60
CA THR A 77 15.29 0.84 -6.14
C THR A 77 14.00 0.38 -5.46
N VAL A 78 14.14 0.06 -4.15
CA VAL A 78 13.05 0.00 -3.18
C VAL A 78 13.27 1.08 -2.13
N HIS A 79 12.23 1.84 -1.84
CA HIS A 79 12.24 2.80 -0.73
C HIS A 79 11.26 2.35 0.35
N ILE A 80 11.72 2.25 1.58
CA ILE A 80 10.89 1.98 2.77
C ILE A 80 11.02 3.18 3.69
N GLY A 81 9.90 3.82 4.02
CA GLY A 81 9.84 4.98 4.90
C GLY A 81 10.18 4.65 6.34
N ASN A 82 10.21 5.68 7.18
CA ASN A 82 10.57 5.57 8.59
C ASN A 82 9.49 4.83 9.41
N ASN A 83 9.89 4.24 10.53
CA ASN A 83 9.01 3.56 11.49
C ASN A 83 8.14 2.45 10.86
N THR A 84 8.54 1.91 9.74
CA THR A 84 7.81 0.86 9.02
C THR A 84 8.27 -0.52 9.47
N THR A 85 7.31 -1.41 9.69
CA THR A 85 7.54 -2.79 10.10
C THR A 85 7.23 -3.74 8.96
N ILE A 86 8.21 -4.55 8.57
CA ILE A 86 8.08 -5.63 7.58
C ILE A 86 8.21 -6.96 8.30
N ARG A 87 7.14 -7.74 8.33
CA ARG A 87 7.06 -9.00 9.05
C ARG A 87 7.66 -10.17 8.25
N GLU A 88 7.61 -11.34 8.89
CA GLU A 88 8.27 -12.56 8.48
C GLU A 88 7.95 -12.96 7.04
N CYS A 89 8.95 -13.34 6.28
CA CYS A 89 8.83 -13.86 4.91
C CYS A 89 8.10 -12.92 3.92
N ALA A 90 7.91 -11.64 4.25
CA ALA A 90 7.38 -10.68 3.29
C ALA A 90 8.43 -10.41 2.20
N THR A 91 7.96 -10.23 0.95
CA THR A 91 8.81 -9.99 -0.21
C THR A 91 8.46 -8.67 -0.89
N ILE A 92 9.49 -7.87 -1.21
CA ILE A 92 9.31 -6.56 -1.86
C ILE A 92 10.27 -6.48 -3.04
N ASN A 93 9.73 -6.40 -4.25
CA ASN A 93 10.53 -6.27 -5.46
C ASN A 93 10.90 -4.81 -5.74
N LYS A 94 12.09 -4.59 -6.31
CA LYS A 94 12.47 -3.27 -6.80
C LYS A 94 11.71 -2.89 -8.07
N GLY A 95 11.76 -1.63 -8.48
CA GLY A 95 11.05 -1.14 -9.67
C GLY A 95 11.60 -1.71 -10.99
N THR A 96 10.89 -1.40 -12.07
CA THR A 96 11.35 -1.60 -13.45
C THR A 96 11.67 -0.24 -14.11
N ALA A 97 11.95 -0.24 -15.41
CA ALA A 97 12.17 0.98 -16.17
C ALA A 97 10.97 1.96 -16.18
N ASP A 98 9.77 1.50 -15.81
CA ASP A 98 8.57 2.33 -15.81
C ASP A 98 8.58 3.40 -14.70
N ARG A 99 8.71 2.98 -13.43
CA ARG A 99 8.77 3.92 -12.29
C ARG A 99 10.13 4.00 -11.61
N MET A 100 11.09 3.19 -12.03
CA MET A 100 12.45 3.11 -11.49
C MET A 100 12.50 2.76 -9.99
N LYS A 101 11.36 2.61 -9.33
CA LYS A 101 11.29 2.36 -7.89
C LYS A 101 9.98 1.73 -7.45
N THR A 102 10.04 0.96 -6.38
CA THR A 102 8.91 0.57 -5.52
C THR A 102 9.00 1.35 -4.21
N VAL A 103 7.89 1.86 -3.71
CA VAL A 103 7.87 2.71 -2.50
C VAL A 103 6.86 2.16 -1.49
N ILE A 104 7.29 2.04 -0.24
CA ILE A 104 6.45 1.86 0.95
C ILE A 104 6.68 3.05 1.86
N GLY A 105 5.59 3.71 2.26
CA GLY A 105 5.62 4.91 3.08
C GLY A 105 6.07 4.70 4.53
N ASN A 106 5.89 5.74 5.32
CA ASN A 106 6.22 5.74 6.75
C ASN A 106 5.12 5.07 7.59
N ASN A 107 5.47 4.59 8.78
CA ASN A 107 4.53 4.05 9.76
C ASN A 107 3.65 2.91 9.21
N CYS A 108 4.11 2.16 8.23
CA CYS A 108 3.39 1.03 7.65
C CYS A 108 3.64 -0.26 8.45
N LEU A 109 2.64 -1.15 8.39
CA LEU A 109 2.76 -2.52 8.88
C LEU A 109 2.47 -3.49 7.74
N ILE A 110 3.51 -4.14 7.23
CA ILE A 110 3.41 -5.19 6.21
C ILE A 110 3.58 -6.52 6.93
N MET A 111 2.47 -7.25 7.10
CA MET A 111 2.47 -8.49 7.90
C MET A 111 3.10 -9.66 7.13
N ALA A 112 3.18 -10.81 7.82
CA ALA A 112 3.89 -11.97 7.31
C ALA A 112 3.31 -12.47 5.98
N TYR A 113 4.22 -12.94 5.11
CA TYR A 113 3.94 -13.48 3.78
C TYR A 113 3.30 -12.51 2.80
N CYS A 114 3.25 -11.20 3.09
CA CYS A 114 2.82 -10.21 2.12
C CYS A 114 3.80 -10.11 0.95
N HIS A 115 3.27 -9.82 -0.24
CA HIS A 115 4.07 -9.54 -1.42
C HIS A 115 3.77 -8.15 -1.99
N VAL A 116 4.80 -7.37 -2.25
CA VAL A 116 4.72 -6.08 -2.96
C VAL A 116 5.56 -6.19 -4.22
N ALA A 117 4.91 -6.28 -5.38
CA ALA A 117 5.59 -6.36 -6.66
C ALA A 117 6.23 -5.02 -7.06
N HIS A 118 6.92 -5.04 -8.18
CA HIS A 118 7.63 -3.91 -8.76
C HIS A 118 6.73 -2.69 -9.04
N ASP A 119 7.29 -1.51 -8.99
CA ASP A 119 6.63 -0.24 -9.34
C ASP A 119 5.37 0.09 -8.50
N CYS A 120 5.18 -0.58 -7.37
CA CYS A 120 4.12 -0.24 -6.43
C CYS A 120 4.45 1.04 -5.65
N LEU A 121 3.44 1.87 -5.43
CA LEU A 121 3.51 3.06 -4.56
C LEU A 121 2.53 2.88 -3.41
N VAL A 122 3.02 2.79 -2.19
CA VAL A 122 2.22 2.62 -0.96
C VAL A 122 2.42 3.84 -0.09
N GLY A 123 1.32 4.52 0.26
CA GLY A 123 1.31 5.70 1.13
C GLY A 123 1.59 5.37 2.59
N ASP A 124 1.60 6.40 3.42
CA ASP A 124 1.91 6.30 4.84
C ASP A 124 0.80 5.61 5.65
N GLY A 125 1.16 4.99 6.76
CA GLY A 125 0.22 4.42 7.73
C GLY A 125 -0.60 3.22 7.25
N CYS A 126 -0.19 2.58 6.17
CA CYS A 126 -0.88 1.42 5.61
C CYS A 126 -0.66 0.15 6.43
N ILE A 127 -1.69 -0.71 6.47
CA ILE A 127 -1.64 -2.01 7.12
C ILE A 127 -2.01 -3.08 6.10
N PHE A 128 -1.08 -3.99 5.81
CA PHE A 128 -1.32 -5.17 4.99
C PHE A 128 -1.30 -6.38 5.90
N SER A 129 -2.47 -7.01 6.07
CA SER A 129 -2.56 -8.24 6.87
C SER A 129 -1.97 -9.41 6.09
N ASN A 130 -1.72 -10.51 6.79
CA ASN A 130 -1.03 -11.69 6.28
C ASN A 130 -1.51 -12.12 4.88
N ASP A 131 -0.57 -12.52 4.03
CA ASP A 131 -0.81 -13.05 2.68
C ASP A 131 -1.43 -12.05 1.70
N SER A 132 -1.46 -10.74 2.02
CA SER A 132 -1.90 -9.72 1.06
C SER A 132 -0.86 -9.53 -0.03
N THR A 133 -1.32 -9.49 -1.29
CA THR A 133 -0.45 -9.44 -2.47
C THR A 133 -0.81 -8.26 -3.37
N LEU A 134 0.17 -7.43 -3.70
CA LEU A 134 0.08 -6.42 -4.75
C LEU A 134 0.81 -6.90 -6.01
N ALA A 135 0.11 -6.95 -7.13
CA ALA A 135 0.75 -7.09 -8.44
C ALA A 135 1.46 -5.79 -8.84
N GLY A 136 2.19 -5.80 -9.97
CA GLY A 136 2.97 -4.63 -10.40
C GLY A 136 2.14 -3.36 -10.62
N HIS A 137 2.76 -2.20 -10.43
CA HIS A 137 2.21 -0.85 -10.70
C HIS A 137 0.99 -0.46 -9.86
N VAL A 138 0.69 -1.16 -8.77
CA VAL A 138 -0.41 -0.81 -7.85
C VAL A 138 -0.06 0.48 -7.11
N THR A 139 -1.06 1.36 -6.96
CA THR A 139 -0.96 2.57 -6.15
C THR A 139 -1.92 2.50 -4.97
N ILE A 140 -1.40 2.58 -3.76
CA ILE A 140 -2.15 2.56 -2.50
C ILE A 140 -1.99 3.92 -1.82
N GLY A 141 -3.09 4.57 -1.50
CA GLY A 141 -3.10 5.82 -0.75
C GLY A 141 -2.68 5.64 0.72
N GLU A 142 -2.84 6.70 1.49
CA GLU A 142 -2.48 6.69 2.91
C GLU A 142 -3.53 5.96 3.76
N ASN A 143 -3.07 5.36 4.87
CA ASN A 143 -3.92 4.75 5.88
C ASN A 143 -4.88 3.66 5.35
N VAL A 144 -4.52 3.01 4.26
CA VAL A 144 -5.27 1.88 3.70
C VAL A 144 -5.05 0.64 4.54
N VAL A 145 -6.12 -0.13 4.73
CA VAL A 145 -6.04 -1.44 5.37
C VAL A 145 -6.47 -2.52 4.37
N LEU A 146 -5.56 -3.41 4.04
CA LEU A 146 -5.84 -4.66 3.34
C LEU A 146 -5.93 -5.77 4.39
N ALA A 147 -7.09 -6.38 4.54
CA ALA A 147 -7.25 -7.52 5.43
C ALA A 147 -6.61 -8.79 4.81
N GLY A 148 -6.49 -9.88 5.56
CA GLY A 148 -5.73 -11.06 5.13
C GLY A 148 -6.16 -11.63 3.79
N MET A 149 -5.18 -12.13 3.02
CA MET A 149 -5.39 -12.77 1.71
C MET A 149 -6.05 -11.86 0.65
N VAL A 150 -5.85 -10.55 0.72
CA VAL A 150 -6.29 -9.64 -0.35
C VAL A 150 -5.32 -9.71 -1.52
N ALA A 151 -5.83 -9.93 -2.73
CA ALA A 151 -5.03 -9.90 -3.96
C ALA A 151 -5.43 -8.70 -4.83
N VAL A 152 -4.47 -7.80 -5.10
CA VAL A 152 -4.68 -6.59 -5.88
C VAL A 152 -4.09 -6.75 -7.28
N HIS A 153 -4.95 -6.61 -8.29
CA HIS A 153 -4.55 -6.72 -9.70
C HIS A 153 -3.64 -5.55 -10.11
N GLN A 154 -2.76 -5.79 -11.08
CA GLN A 154 -1.84 -4.76 -11.60
C GLN A 154 -2.56 -3.49 -12.06
N PHE A 155 -1.92 -2.34 -11.86
CA PHE A 155 -2.41 -1.00 -12.21
C PHE A 155 -3.66 -0.54 -11.46
N VAL A 156 -4.09 -1.25 -10.42
CA VAL A 156 -5.19 -0.81 -9.57
C VAL A 156 -4.73 0.30 -8.63
N SER A 157 -5.61 1.27 -8.40
CA SER A 157 -5.47 2.30 -7.38
C SER A 157 -6.46 2.08 -6.23
N ILE A 158 -5.99 2.23 -4.99
CA ILE A 158 -6.81 2.20 -3.77
C ILE A 158 -6.62 3.52 -3.04
N GLY A 159 -7.69 4.28 -2.88
CA GLY A 159 -7.67 5.62 -2.29
C GLY A 159 -7.46 5.61 -0.77
N ASN A 160 -7.13 6.79 -0.23
CA ASN A 160 -6.84 6.99 1.19
C ASN A 160 -7.93 6.45 2.11
N HIS A 161 -7.53 5.92 3.27
CA HIS A 161 -8.43 5.42 4.30
C HIS A 161 -9.37 4.28 3.89
N ALA A 162 -9.20 3.68 2.72
CA ALA A 162 -10.00 2.53 2.30
C ALA A 162 -9.71 1.30 3.16
N PHE A 163 -10.73 0.47 3.33
CA PHE A 163 -10.63 -0.84 3.97
C PHE A 163 -11.11 -1.91 2.98
N VAL A 164 -10.26 -2.86 2.67
CA VAL A 164 -10.59 -4.02 1.82
C VAL A 164 -10.68 -5.27 2.70
N THR A 165 -11.82 -5.95 2.67
CA THR A 165 -12.05 -7.16 3.49
C THR A 165 -11.21 -8.34 3.04
N GLY A 166 -10.94 -9.28 3.97
CA GLY A 166 -10.12 -10.45 3.71
C GLY A 166 -10.64 -11.35 2.59
N GLY A 167 -9.73 -12.01 1.89
CA GLY A 167 -10.05 -12.89 0.76
C GLY A 167 -10.55 -12.19 -0.49
N SER A 168 -10.43 -10.86 -0.59
CA SER A 168 -10.95 -10.08 -1.71
C SER A 168 -10.02 -10.08 -2.92
N LEU A 169 -10.59 -10.19 -4.12
CA LEU A 169 -9.91 -9.98 -5.40
C LEU A 169 -10.19 -8.57 -5.92
N VAL A 170 -9.20 -7.68 -5.86
CA VAL A 170 -9.34 -6.27 -6.24
C VAL A 170 -8.96 -6.09 -7.70
N ARG A 171 -9.95 -6.04 -8.60
CA ARG A 171 -9.76 -5.93 -10.06
C ARG A 171 -10.08 -4.54 -10.62
N LYS A 172 -10.70 -3.67 -9.82
CA LYS A 172 -11.09 -2.30 -10.13
C LYS A 172 -10.59 -1.36 -9.05
N ASP A 173 -10.49 -0.07 -9.37
CA ASP A 173 -10.05 0.93 -8.41
C ASP A 173 -11.03 1.05 -7.23
N VAL A 174 -10.47 1.21 -6.05
CA VAL A 174 -11.22 1.34 -4.79
C VAL A 174 -11.13 2.79 -4.32
N PRO A 175 -12.25 3.55 -4.34
CA PRO A 175 -12.22 4.96 -3.96
C PRO A 175 -11.81 5.20 -2.50
N PRO A 176 -11.42 6.45 -2.13
CA PRO A 176 -11.04 6.80 -0.76
C PRO A 176 -12.18 6.55 0.27
N TYR A 177 -11.82 6.33 1.52
CA TYR A 177 -12.73 6.25 2.69
C TYR A 177 -13.72 5.08 2.71
N VAL A 178 -13.74 4.21 1.71
CA VAL A 178 -14.74 3.16 1.59
C VAL A 178 -14.36 1.88 2.32
N LYS A 179 -15.39 1.08 2.61
CA LYS A 179 -15.26 -0.35 2.90
C LYS A 179 -15.65 -1.12 1.64
N ALA A 180 -14.72 -1.93 1.15
CA ALA A 180 -14.89 -2.82 0.00
C ALA A 180 -14.99 -4.28 0.47
N ALA A 181 -16.00 -5.00 -0.01
CA ALA A 181 -16.25 -6.40 0.35
C ALA A 181 -17.00 -7.13 -0.76
N ARG A 182 -17.15 -8.44 -0.62
CA ARG A 182 -17.92 -9.35 -1.48
C ARG A 182 -17.16 -9.79 -2.74
N GLU A 183 -17.75 -10.71 -3.48
CA GLU A 183 -17.29 -11.16 -4.80
C GLU A 183 -18.47 -11.05 -5.78
N PRO A 184 -18.36 -10.28 -6.85
CA PRO A 184 -17.26 -9.34 -7.16
C PRO A 184 -17.15 -8.21 -6.12
N LEU A 185 -15.90 -7.71 -5.92
CA LEU A 185 -15.63 -6.65 -4.94
C LEU A 185 -16.52 -5.43 -5.17
N SER A 186 -17.21 -4.99 -4.13
CA SER A 186 -18.21 -3.94 -4.19
C SER A 186 -18.12 -2.98 -3.01
N TYR A 187 -18.60 -1.77 -3.19
CA TYR A 187 -18.81 -0.81 -2.11
C TYR A 187 -19.91 -1.33 -1.17
N VAL A 188 -19.62 -1.47 0.10
CA VAL A 188 -20.58 -1.91 1.14
C VAL A 188 -20.77 -0.87 2.25
N GLY A 189 -20.33 0.34 2.01
CA GLY A 189 -20.39 1.47 2.94
C GLY A 189 -19.05 2.17 3.06
N ILE A 190 -18.94 3.12 3.97
CA ILE A 190 -17.68 3.79 4.29
C ILE A 190 -16.95 3.10 5.45
N ASN A 191 -15.64 3.30 5.53
CA ASN A 191 -14.80 2.79 6.61
C ASN A 191 -14.96 3.61 7.90
N SER A 192 -16.20 3.74 8.40
CA SER A 192 -16.52 4.63 9.53
C SER A 192 -15.72 4.34 10.81
N ILE A 193 -15.38 3.07 11.06
CA ILE A 193 -14.57 2.67 12.23
C ILE A 193 -13.14 3.16 12.07
N GLY A 194 -12.52 2.95 10.91
CA GLY A 194 -11.17 3.42 10.62
C GLY A 194 -11.08 4.94 10.67
N LEU A 195 -12.05 5.64 10.10
CA LEU A 195 -12.12 7.11 10.10
C LEU A 195 -12.22 7.67 11.52
N ARG A 196 -13.11 7.13 12.38
CA ARG A 196 -13.21 7.55 13.80
C ARG A 196 -11.91 7.35 14.55
N ARG A 197 -11.22 6.21 14.36
CA ARG A 197 -9.92 5.94 15.01
C ARG A 197 -8.83 6.93 14.58
N ARG A 198 -8.99 7.59 13.44
CA ARG A 198 -8.09 8.63 12.91
C ARG A 198 -8.59 10.05 13.15
N GLY A 199 -9.61 10.24 14.00
CA GLY A 199 -10.07 11.54 14.47
C GLY A 199 -11.08 12.25 13.55
N PHE A 200 -11.64 11.57 12.55
CA PHE A 200 -12.71 12.14 11.75
C PHE A 200 -13.97 12.34 12.61
N THR A 201 -14.54 13.53 12.56
CA THR A 201 -15.79 13.84 13.28
C THR A 201 -16.98 13.11 12.67
N ALA A 202 -18.08 13.02 13.44
CA ALA A 202 -19.32 12.42 12.97
C ALA A 202 -19.91 13.17 11.77
N GLU A 203 -19.72 14.49 11.72
CA GLU A 203 -20.14 15.37 10.62
C GLU A 203 -19.39 15.02 9.34
N LYS A 204 -18.06 14.96 9.39
CA LYS A 204 -17.22 14.58 8.27
C LYS A 204 -17.53 13.18 7.73
N ILE A 205 -17.76 12.24 8.63
CA ILE A 205 -18.15 10.88 8.25
C ILE A 205 -19.50 10.87 7.53
N ARG A 206 -20.47 11.66 7.97
CA ARG A 206 -21.77 11.81 7.29
C ARG A 206 -21.63 12.48 5.93
N GLU A 207 -20.78 13.50 5.82
CA GLU A 207 -20.48 14.16 4.54
C GLU A 207 -19.97 13.16 3.52
N VAL A 208 -18.90 12.41 3.83
CA VAL A 208 -18.35 11.35 2.97
C VAL A 208 -19.42 10.31 2.62
N GLN A 209 -20.25 9.91 3.59
CA GLN A 209 -21.35 8.96 3.35
C GLN A 209 -22.38 9.49 2.36
N ASN A 210 -22.71 10.78 2.41
CA ASN A 210 -23.65 11.42 1.48
C ASN A 210 -23.09 11.46 0.06
N ILE A 211 -21.79 11.74 -0.13
CA ILE A 211 -21.11 11.67 -1.42
C ILE A 211 -21.30 10.27 -2.04
N TYR A 212 -21.00 9.23 -1.29
CA TYR A 212 -21.13 7.85 -1.78
C TYR A 212 -22.58 7.39 -1.96
N ARG A 213 -23.54 8.00 -1.29
CA ARG A 213 -24.96 7.79 -1.56
C ARG A 213 -25.35 8.32 -2.95
N ILE A 214 -24.86 9.48 -3.35
CA ILE A 214 -25.08 10.01 -4.70
C ILE A 214 -24.40 9.10 -5.73
N LEU A 215 -23.15 8.71 -5.49
CA LEU A 215 -22.36 7.93 -6.43
C LEU A 215 -22.94 6.52 -6.68
N TYR A 216 -23.45 5.86 -5.66
CA TYR A 216 -23.80 4.44 -5.74
C TYR A 216 -25.30 4.12 -5.58
N GLN A 217 -26.15 5.04 -5.14
CA GLN A 217 -27.54 4.73 -4.82
C GLN A 217 -28.58 5.48 -5.67
N LYS A 218 -28.17 6.38 -6.57
CA LYS A 218 -29.09 7.20 -7.36
C LYS A 218 -29.13 6.85 -8.86
N ASN A 219 -28.68 5.66 -9.25
CA ASN A 219 -28.70 5.19 -10.65
C ASN A 219 -28.01 6.11 -11.68
N TYR A 220 -27.08 6.95 -11.25
CA TYR A 220 -26.25 7.76 -12.13
C TYR A 220 -25.04 6.95 -12.61
N ASN A 221 -24.52 7.27 -13.79
CA ASN A 221 -23.16 6.85 -14.14
C ASN A 221 -22.14 7.70 -13.36
N ASN A 222 -20.89 7.26 -13.31
CA ASN A 222 -19.85 7.90 -12.50
C ASN A 222 -19.65 9.39 -12.87
N SER A 223 -19.70 9.74 -14.15
CA SER A 223 -19.54 11.14 -14.60
C SER A 223 -20.71 12.03 -14.19
N GLN A 224 -21.96 11.52 -14.33
CA GLN A 224 -23.15 12.23 -13.89
C GLN A 224 -23.14 12.42 -12.37
N ALA A 225 -22.82 11.36 -11.61
CA ALA A 225 -22.71 11.44 -10.17
C ALA A 225 -21.67 12.48 -9.72
N ALA A 226 -20.48 12.46 -10.36
CA ALA A 226 -19.41 13.42 -10.07
C ALA A 226 -19.87 14.88 -10.33
N SER A 227 -20.55 15.15 -11.45
CA SER A 227 -21.07 16.49 -11.75
C SER A 227 -22.12 16.96 -10.73
N ILE A 228 -23.00 16.06 -10.27
CA ILE A 228 -24.01 16.37 -9.25
C ILE A 228 -23.33 16.65 -7.90
N ILE A 229 -22.38 15.82 -7.48
CA ILE A 229 -21.62 16.01 -6.24
C ILE A 229 -20.92 17.38 -6.27
N GLU A 230 -20.28 17.72 -7.39
CA GLU A 230 -19.57 18.99 -7.55
C GLU A 230 -20.51 20.20 -7.49
N ALA A 231 -21.73 20.09 -8.05
CA ALA A 231 -22.72 21.18 -8.09
C ALA A 231 -23.51 21.35 -6.80
N GLU A 232 -23.87 20.26 -6.11
CA GLU A 232 -24.81 20.27 -5.00
C GLU A 232 -24.16 20.19 -3.61
N MET A 233 -22.87 19.79 -3.52
CA MET A 233 -22.21 19.63 -2.23
C MET A 233 -21.13 20.69 -2.01
N GLU A 234 -20.97 21.10 -0.75
CA GLU A 234 -19.93 22.05 -0.34
C GLU A 234 -18.53 21.54 -0.71
N ALA A 235 -17.65 22.47 -1.13
CA ALA A 235 -16.28 22.18 -1.45
C ALA A 235 -15.50 21.85 -0.17
N THR A 236 -15.12 20.58 -0.02
CA THR A 236 -14.30 20.08 1.09
C THR A 236 -13.14 19.26 0.55
N PRO A 237 -12.03 19.14 1.31
CA PRO A 237 -10.90 18.32 0.89
C PRO A 237 -11.29 16.88 0.57
N GLU A 238 -12.17 16.29 1.36
CA GLU A 238 -12.63 14.92 1.18
C GLU A 238 -13.49 14.75 -0.08
N ARG A 239 -14.38 15.72 -0.35
CA ARG A 239 -15.16 15.73 -1.59
C ARG A 239 -14.25 15.82 -2.80
N ASP A 240 -13.33 16.76 -2.78
CA ASP A 240 -12.45 17.02 -3.93
C ASP A 240 -11.50 15.86 -4.18
N GLU A 241 -11.00 15.21 -3.14
CA GLU A 241 -10.20 13.98 -3.24
C GLU A 241 -11.01 12.84 -3.90
N ILE A 242 -12.25 12.61 -3.48
CA ILE A 242 -13.10 11.57 -4.07
C ILE A 242 -13.36 11.87 -5.55
N LEU A 243 -13.69 13.10 -5.89
CA LEU A 243 -13.95 13.52 -7.27
C LEU A 243 -12.70 13.36 -8.15
N GLN A 244 -11.54 13.77 -7.63
CA GLN A 244 -10.27 13.62 -8.34
C GLN A 244 -9.92 12.14 -8.57
N PHE A 245 -10.09 11.31 -7.55
CA PHE A 245 -9.86 9.87 -7.68
C PHE A 245 -10.75 9.22 -8.76
N ILE A 246 -12.03 9.62 -8.82
CA ILE A 246 -12.97 9.11 -9.83
C ILE A 246 -12.55 9.53 -11.24
N ARG A 247 -12.08 10.78 -11.42
CA ARG A 247 -11.61 11.32 -12.70
C ARG A 247 -10.34 10.63 -13.18
N ASP A 248 -9.41 10.35 -12.27
CA ASP A 248 -8.11 9.75 -12.58
C ASP A 248 -8.17 8.23 -12.77
N SER A 249 -9.29 7.60 -12.38
CA SER A 249 -9.44 6.15 -12.43
C SER A 249 -9.43 5.62 -13.86
N GLN A 250 -8.32 5.00 -14.25
CA GLN A 250 -8.16 4.40 -15.60
C GLN A 250 -8.82 3.03 -15.73
N ARG A 251 -8.88 2.26 -14.64
CA ARG A 251 -9.50 0.94 -14.62
C ARG A 251 -11.01 0.98 -14.35
N GLY A 252 -11.54 2.15 -14.03
CA GLY A 252 -12.88 2.37 -13.51
C GLY A 252 -13.01 1.89 -12.06
N ILE A 253 -13.81 2.57 -11.29
CA ILE A 253 -14.04 2.25 -9.88
C ILE A 253 -14.93 0.99 -9.72
N MET A 254 -14.79 0.32 -8.57
CA MET A 254 -15.68 -0.79 -8.19
C MET A 254 -17.15 -0.33 -8.15
N LYS A 255 -18.08 -1.27 -8.32
CA LYS A 255 -19.53 -0.98 -8.29
C LYS A 255 -20.07 -0.89 -6.86
N GLY A 256 -21.21 -0.24 -6.70
CA GLY A 256 -22.03 -0.35 -5.50
C GLY A 256 -22.63 -1.75 -5.36
N TYR A 257 -22.82 -2.19 -4.13
CA TYR A 257 -23.59 -3.40 -3.86
C TYR A 257 -25.08 -3.01 -3.80
N PHE A 258 -25.87 -3.59 -4.70
CA PHE A 258 -27.34 -3.59 -4.63
C PHE A 258 -27.77 -4.97 -4.16
N SER A 259 -28.45 -5.08 -3.00
CA SER A 259 -29.18 -6.28 -2.69
C SER A 259 -30.32 -6.36 -3.72
N SER A 260 -30.30 -7.32 -4.61
CA SER A 260 -31.54 -7.76 -5.27
C SER A 260 -32.48 -8.24 -4.16
N ASN A 261 -33.51 -7.46 -3.87
CA ASN A 261 -34.64 -7.91 -3.06
C ASN A 261 -35.33 -9.07 -3.76
#